data_0579576e793b4e69b54f4eeb7e616c2b
#
_entry.id   0579576e793b4e69b54f4eeb7e616c2b
#
_cell.length_a   1.000
_cell.length_b   1.000
_cell.length_c   1.000
_cell.angle_alpha   90.00
_cell.angle_beta   90.00
_cell.angle_gamma   90.00
#
_symmetry.space_group_name_H-M   'P 1'
#
loop_
_entity.id
_entity.type
_entity.pdbx_description
1 polymer ?
#
loop_
_entity_poly.entity_id
_entity_poly.type
_entity_poly.pdbx_seq_one_letter_code
_entity_poly.pdbx_strand_id
1 'polypeptide(L)'
;MSKGRSILFILLGVIASFLVYVGISNRNQPQMSFRQKILRTIYPALMWVTRLSGKNTTVLMRSGIDPRNSLYDLSIQTVSGDPLPLANFRGKYLLIVNTASDCGYTGQYEELQQLQDRFADQLQIIAFPSNDFKEQEKGTNQEIAGFC
;
A
#
# COMPACT_ATOMS: atom_id res chain seq x y z
N MET A 1 32.77 -34.67 5.80
CA MET A 1 32.03 -33.56 5.12
C MET A 1 32.74 -32.27 5.45
N SER A 2 33.15 -31.47 4.47
CA SER A 2 33.84 -30.20 4.76
C SER A 2 32.87 -29.21 5.41
N LYS A 3 33.34 -28.42 6.37
CA LYS A 3 32.53 -27.39 7.07
C LYS A 3 31.73 -26.49 6.09
N GLY A 4 32.25 -26.21 4.90
CA GLY A 4 31.58 -25.45 3.85
C GLY A 4 30.32 -26.11 3.29
N ARG A 5 30.32 -27.45 3.12
CA ARG A 5 29.14 -28.16 2.63
C ARG A 5 28.01 -28.14 3.66
N SER A 6 28.33 -28.29 4.95
CA SER A 6 27.32 -28.20 6.03
C SER A 6 26.69 -26.81 6.12
N ILE A 7 27.49 -25.75 5.99
CA ILE A 7 26.99 -24.36 5.98
C ILE A 7 26.06 -24.14 4.78
N LEU A 8 26.41 -24.66 3.60
CA LEU A 8 25.59 -24.54 2.39
C LEU A 8 24.22 -25.23 2.58
N PHE A 9 24.17 -26.44 3.14
CA PHE A 9 22.91 -27.13 3.40
C PHE A 9 22.04 -26.39 4.41
N ILE A 10 22.63 -25.80 5.47
CA ILE A 10 21.89 -24.99 6.43
C ILE A 10 21.28 -23.75 5.75
N LEU A 11 22.06 -23.04 4.94
CA LEU A 11 21.57 -21.87 4.20
C LEU A 11 20.43 -22.24 3.24
N LEU A 12 20.56 -23.33 2.50
CA LEU A 12 19.51 -23.80 1.60
C LEU A 12 18.22 -24.17 2.36
N GLY A 13 18.37 -24.81 3.52
CA GLY A 13 17.25 -25.13 4.39
C GLY A 13 16.52 -23.89 4.91
N VAL A 14 17.26 -22.85 5.32
CA VAL A 14 16.69 -21.57 5.77
C VAL A 14 15.97 -20.88 4.63
N ILE A 15 16.57 -20.83 3.43
CA ILE A 15 15.93 -20.23 2.24
C ILE A 15 14.63 -20.99 1.90
N ALA A 16 14.68 -22.32 1.86
CA ALA A 16 13.51 -23.13 1.55
C ALA A 16 12.37 -22.90 2.57
N SER A 17 12.70 -22.89 3.86
CA SER A 17 11.73 -22.61 4.93
C SER A 17 11.12 -21.21 4.80
N PHE A 18 11.93 -20.21 4.47
CA PHE A 18 11.45 -18.85 4.23
C PHE A 18 10.50 -18.78 3.02
N LEU A 19 10.82 -19.45 1.91
CA LEU A 19 9.96 -19.47 0.72
C LEU A 19 8.61 -20.15 0.99
N VAL A 20 8.62 -21.25 1.76
CA VAL A 20 7.40 -21.91 2.20
C VAL A 20 6.57 -20.98 3.09
N TYR A 21 7.20 -20.29 4.02
CA TYR A 21 6.53 -19.32 4.89
C TYR A 21 5.89 -18.18 4.08
N VAL A 22 6.61 -17.62 3.08
CA VAL A 22 6.07 -16.60 2.16
C VAL A 22 4.84 -17.12 1.42
N GLY A 23 4.87 -18.36 0.93
CA GLY A 23 3.75 -18.99 0.25
C GLY A 23 2.52 -19.14 1.14
N ILE A 24 2.71 -19.64 2.36
CA ILE A 24 1.62 -19.84 3.33
C ILE A 24 1.03 -18.51 3.79
N SER A 25 1.89 -17.55 4.15
CA SER A 25 1.48 -16.24 4.66
C SER A 25 0.70 -15.40 3.64
N ASN A 26 0.90 -15.65 2.33
CA ASN A 26 0.24 -14.93 1.26
C ASN A 26 -0.73 -15.81 0.45
N ARG A 27 -1.23 -16.89 1.03
CA ARG A 27 -2.12 -17.86 0.36
C ARG A 27 -3.41 -17.20 -0.15
N ASN A 28 -3.93 -16.24 0.59
CA ASN A 28 -5.18 -15.55 0.28
C ASN A 28 -5.00 -14.32 -0.65
N GLN A 29 -3.81 -14.16 -1.23
CA GLN A 29 -3.47 -13.03 -2.11
C GLN A 29 -2.99 -13.55 -3.48
N PRO A 30 -3.89 -14.18 -4.27
CA PRO A 30 -3.51 -14.78 -5.56
C PRO A 30 -3.05 -13.75 -6.60
N GLN A 31 -3.59 -12.52 -6.53
CA GLN A 31 -3.28 -11.41 -7.44
C GLN A 31 -1.87 -10.83 -7.26
N MET A 32 -1.23 -11.10 -6.12
CA MET A 32 0.12 -10.58 -5.87
C MET A 32 1.19 -11.38 -6.59
N SER A 33 2.12 -10.67 -7.24
CA SER A 33 3.34 -11.28 -7.80
C SER A 33 4.21 -11.90 -6.68
N PHE A 34 5.10 -12.82 -7.04
CA PHE A 34 6.02 -13.42 -6.08
C PHE A 34 6.91 -12.39 -5.37
N ARG A 35 7.37 -11.37 -6.11
CA ARG A 35 8.13 -10.24 -5.55
C ARG A 35 7.34 -9.49 -4.50
N GLN A 36 6.08 -9.18 -4.76
CA GLN A 36 5.18 -8.51 -3.83
C GLN A 36 4.95 -9.33 -2.56
N LYS A 37 4.77 -10.64 -2.69
CA LYS A 37 4.63 -11.56 -1.54
C LYS A 37 5.86 -11.56 -0.64
N ILE A 38 7.06 -11.56 -1.22
CA ILE A 38 8.32 -11.45 -0.46
C ILE A 38 8.39 -10.10 0.27
N LEU A 39 8.15 -9.00 -0.46
CA LEU A 39 8.19 -7.65 0.12
C LEU A 39 7.19 -7.52 1.27
N ARG A 40 5.95 -7.94 1.10
CA ARG A 40 4.93 -7.94 2.16
C ARG A 40 5.39 -8.71 3.41
N THR A 41 6.04 -9.84 3.22
CA THR A 41 6.50 -10.69 4.32
C THR A 41 7.68 -10.07 5.10
N ILE A 42 8.61 -9.43 4.38
CA ILE A 42 9.84 -8.85 5.00
C ILE A 42 9.57 -7.47 5.59
N TYR A 43 8.64 -6.71 5.02
CA TYR A 43 8.47 -5.30 5.34
C TYR A 43 8.12 -5.00 6.80
N PRO A 44 7.29 -5.77 7.52
CA PRO A 44 7.05 -5.54 8.94
C PRO A 44 8.33 -5.58 9.76
N ALA A 45 9.23 -6.53 9.46
CA ALA A 45 10.52 -6.63 10.12
C ALA A 45 11.43 -5.43 9.76
N LEU A 46 11.44 -5.02 8.50
CA LEU A 46 12.17 -3.84 8.04
C LEU A 46 11.67 -2.57 8.74
N MET A 47 10.36 -2.40 8.84
CA MET A 47 9.75 -1.26 9.53
C MET A 47 10.05 -1.25 11.03
N TRP A 48 10.10 -2.42 11.66
CA TRP A 48 10.49 -2.54 13.05
C TRP A 48 11.94 -2.08 13.27
N VAL A 49 12.86 -2.53 12.41
CA VAL A 49 14.28 -2.11 12.45
C VAL A 49 14.43 -0.60 12.22
N THR A 50 13.73 -0.05 11.22
CA THR A 50 13.80 1.39 10.92
C THR A 50 13.17 2.25 12.02
N ARG A 51 12.13 1.73 12.71
CA ARG A 51 11.53 2.39 13.88
C ARG A 51 12.53 2.51 15.03
N LEU A 52 13.35 1.48 15.26
CA LEU A 52 14.41 1.52 16.28
C LEU A 52 15.49 2.55 15.94
N SER A 53 15.74 2.80 14.65
CA SER A 53 16.71 3.80 14.19
C SER A 53 16.18 5.25 14.19
N GLY A 54 14.94 5.48 14.62
CA GLY A 54 14.32 6.81 14.68
C GLY A 54 14.06 7.47 13.33
N LYS A 55 14.22 6.75 12.23
CA LYS A 55 14.10 7.28 10.85
C LYS A 55 12.69 7.15 10.25
N ASN A 56 11.71 6.78 11.06
CA ASN A 56 10.37 6.55 10.59
C ASN A 56 9.43 7.72 10.84
N THR A 57 8.76 8.11 9.80
CA THR A 57 7.51 8.85 9.71
C THR A 57 7.53 10.24 10.34
N THR A 58 7.59 11.23 9.48
CA THR A 58 7.23 12.60 9.86
C THR A 58 5.70 12.69 9.95
N VAL A 59 5.15 12.72 11.14
CA VAL A 59 3.75 13.08 11.35
C VAL A 59 3.68 14.60 11.35
N LEU A 60 3.08 15.16 10.30
CA LEU A 60 2.76 16.59 10.27
C LEU A 60 1.54 16.81 11.16
N MET A 61 1.77 17.38 12.34
CA MET A 61 0.69 17.84 13.20
C MET A 61 0.11 19.14 12.63
N ARG A 62 -1.20 19.32 12.79
CA ARG A 62 -1.90 20.55 12.40
C ARG A 62 -1.20 21.74 13.05
N SER A 63 -0.69 22.64 12.25
CA SER A 63 0.02 23.86 12.69
C SER A 63 -0.90 25.03 12.94
N GLY A 64 -2.11 24.89 13.33
CA GLY A 64 -3.02 26.00 13.67
C GLY A 64 -3.30 27.03 12.54
N ILE A 65 -2.79 26.78 11.34
CA ILE A 65 -3.01 27.62 10.16
C ILE A 65 -4.34 27.19 9.53
N ASP A 66 -5.30 28.10 9.49
CA ASP A 66 -6.53 27.84 8.75
C ASP A 66 -6.21 27.77 7.26
N PRO A 67 -6.65 26.71 6.56
CA PRO A 67 -6.43 26.60 5.13
C PRO A 67 -7.15 27.77 4.41
N ARG A 68 -6.43 28.44 3.52
CA ARG A 68 -7.01 29.55 2.71
C ARG A 68 -8.14 29.09 1.82
N ASN A 69 -8.12 27.82 1.40
CA ASN A 69 -9.11 27.22 0.52
C ASN A 69 -9.60 25.91 1.15
N SER A 70 -10.88 25.63 1.01
CA SER A 70 -11.45 24.37 1.41
C SER A 70 -11.07 23.27 0.43
N LEU A 71 -10.72 22.08 0.93
CA LEU A 71 -10.51 20.88 0.10
C LEU A 71 -11.75 20.57 -0.74
N TYR A 72 -12.94 20.87 -0.22
CA TYR A 72 -14.21 20.62 -0.91
C TYR A 72 -14.50 21.58 -2.07
N ASP A 73 -13.69 22.60 -2.27
CA ASP A 73 -13.80 23.50 -3.43
C ASP A 73 -13.02 22.98 -4.65
N LEU A 74 -12.32 21.87 -4.48
CA LEU A 74 -11.57 21.21 -5.54
C LEU A 74 -12.42 20.18 -6.28
N SER A 75 -12.12 19.98 -7.55
CA SER A 75 -12.57 18.86 -8.35
C SER A 75 -11.36 18.08 -8.85
N ILE A 76 -11.42 16.76 -8.79
CA ILE A 76 -10.42 15.84 -9.30
C ILE A 76 -11.00 15.07 -10.48
N GLN A 77 -10.17 14.32 -11.20
CA GLN A 77 -10.63 13.36 -12.22
C GLN A 77 -10.46 11.96 -11.73
N THR A 78 -11.43 11.11 -12.01
CA THR A 78 -11.33 9.66 -11.79
C THR A 78 -10.34 9.04 -12.79
N VAL A 79 -9.95 7.79 -12.58
CA VAL A 79 -9.14 7.04 -13.55
C VAL A 79 -9.87 6.84 -14.89
N SER A 80 -11.20 6.94 -14.90
CA SER A 80 -12.02 6.92 -16.13
C SER A 80 -12.07 8.27 -16.85
N GLY A 81 -11.52 9.34 -16.24
CA GLY A 81 -11.53 10.69 -16.78
C GLY A 81 -12.74 11.55 -16.38
N ASP A 82 -13.68 10.99 -15.61
CA ASP A 82 -14.87 11.70 -15.16
C ASP A 82 -14.53 12.70 -14.06
N PRO A 83 -15.15 13.91 -14.06
CA PRO A 83 -14.96 14.87 -13.00
C PRO A 83 -15.60 14.37 -11.68
N LEU A 84 -14.85 14.49 -10.59
CA LEU A 84 -15.28 14.16 -9.26
C LEU A 84 -15.11 15.37 -8.33
N PRO A 85 -16.17 16.19 -8.15
CA PRO A 85 -16.13 17.29 -7.20
C PRO A 85 -16.03 16.78 -5.78
N LEU A 86 -15.02 17.24 -5.02
CA LEU A 86 -14.87 16.83 -3.62
C LEU A 86 -16.00 17.38 -2.72
N ALA A 87 -16.75 18.37 -3.19
CA ALA A 87 -17.97 18.84 -2.55
C ALA A 87 -19.00 17.75 -2.30
N ASN A 88 -19.02 16.70 -3.12
CA ASN A 88 -19.92 15.55 -2.96
C ASN A 88 -19.69 14.78 -1.65
N PHE A 89 -18.55 14.97 -1.02
CA PHE A 89 -18.16 14.28 0.22
C PHE A 89 -18.23 15.19 1.45
N ARG A 90 -18.88 16.35 1.36
CA ARG A 90 -19.07 17.23 2.52
C ARG A 90 -19.82 16.47 3.63
N GLY A 91 -19.32 16.61 4.85
CA GLY A 91 -19.85 15.92 6.03
C GLY A 91 -19.25 14.54 6.29
N LYS A 92 -18.40 14.02 5.38
CA LYS A 92 -17.65 12.79 5.59
C LYS A 92 -16.19 13.07 5.92
N TYR A 93 -15.55 12.17 6.63
CA TYR A 93 -14.11 12.11 6.72
C TYR A 93 -13.53 11.67 5.37
N LEU A 94 -12.46 12.31 4.93
CA LEU A 94 -11.75 11.92 3.72
C LEU A 94 -10.43 11.26 4.09
N LEU A 95 -10.25 10.01 3.68
CA LEU A 95 -8.98 9.30 3.74
C LEU A 95 -8.36 9.31 2.34
N ILE A 96 -7.32 10.12 2.17
CA ILE A 96 -6.59 10.24 0.91
C ILE A 96 -5.35 9.35 0.98
N VAL A 97 -5.22 8.41 0.03
CA VAL A 97 -4.16 7.40 0.01
C VAL A 97 -3.46 7.40 -1.34
N ASN A 98 -2.13 7.50 -1.35
CA ASN A 98 -1.37 7.19 -2.55
C ASN A 98 -1.29 5.69 -2.75
N THR A 99 -1.58 5.22 -3.95
CA THR A 99 -1.60 3.80 -4.32
C THR A 99 -0.65 3.53 -5.48
N ALA A 100 -0.25 2.28 -5.63
CA ALA A 100 0.53 1.79 -6.76
C ALA A 100 0.35 0.28 -6.93
N SER A 101 0.13 -0.18 -8.16
CA SER A 101 -0.18 -1.58 -8.48
C SER A 101 1.02 -2.52 -8.29
N ASP A 102 2.26 -2.06 -8.48
CA ASP A 102 3.50 -2.84 -8.23
C ASP A 102 4.10 -2.58 -6.85
N CYS A 103 3.26 -2.27 -5.87
CA CYS A 103 3.66 -2.09 -4.47
C CYS A 103 3.53 -3.40 -3.68
N GLY A 104 4.45 -3.64 -2.72
CA GLY A 104 4.35 -4.77 -1.79
C GLY A 104 3.16 -4.71 -0.82
N TYR A 105 2.43 -3.60 -0.81
CA TYR A 105 1.28 -3.33 0.06
C TYR A 105 -0.07 -3.42 -0.61
N THR A 106 -0.17 -3.88 -1.85
CA THR A 106 -1.44 -4.00 -2.57
C THR A 106 -2.48 -4.85 -1.82
N GLY A 107 -2.06 -5.72 -0.91
CA GLY A 107 -2.97 -6.43 0.00
C GLY A 107 -3.77 -5.53 0.94
N GLN A 108 -3.35 -4.27 1.14
CA GLN A 108 -4.11 -3.30 1.93
C GLN A 108 -5.35 -2.76 1.20
N TYR A 109 -5.46 -2.95 -0.11
CA TYR A 109 -6.64 -2.49 -0.85
C TYR A 109 -7.91 -3.19 -0.36
N GLU A 110 -7.82 -4.48 -0.06
CA GLU A 110 -8.95 -5.21 0.54
C GLU A 110 -9.30 -4.66 1.94
N GLU A 111 -8.30 -4.33 2.75
CA GLU A 111 -8.51 -3.74 4.08
C GLU A 111 -9.14 -2.34 3.98
N LEU A 112 -8.70 -1.53 3.01
CA LEU A 112 -9.27 -0.21 2.71
C LEU A 112 -10.72 -0.32 2.22
N GLN A 113 -11.02 -1.32 1.37
CA GLN A 113 -12.39 -1.57 0.91
C GLN A 113 -13.30 -1.98 2.08
N GLN A 114 -12.85 -2.89 2.93
CA GLN A 114 -13.61 -3.28 4.14
C GLN A 114 -13.85 -2.08 5.08
N LEU A 115 -12.86 -1.19 5.21
CA LEU A 115 -13.01 0.05 5.97
C LEU A 115 -14.05 0.99 5.34
N GLN A 116 -14.00 1.16 4.02
CA GLN A 116 -14.97 1.95 3.26
C GLN A 116 -16.38 1.40 3.45
N ASP A 117 -16.57 0.09 3.30
CA ASP A 117 -17.87 -0.56 3.43
C ASP A 117 -18.44 -0.42 4.84
N ARG A 118 -17.59 -0.57 5.85
CA ARG A 118 -17.99 -0.47 7.26
C ARG A 118 -18.42 0.93 7.67
N PHE A 119 -17.84 1.96 7.08
CA PHE A 119 -18.05 3.37 7.45
C PHE A 119 -18.55 4.22 6.28
N ALA A 120 -19.26 3.63 5.32
CA ALA A 120 -19.69 4.28 4.08
C ALA A 120 -20.43 5.60 4.28
N ASP A 121 -21.20 5.73 5.38
CA ASP A 121 -21.95 6.95 5.69
C ASP A 121 -21.07 8.09 6.23
N GLN A 122 -19.93 7.77 6.84
CA GLN A 122 -19.09 8.73 7.56
C GLN A 122 -17.71 8.93 6.91
N LEU A 123 -17.26 7.97 6.12
CA LEU A 123 -15.92 7.94 5.53
C LEU A 123 -16.00 7.83 4.01
N GLN A 124 -15.13 8.56 3.33
CA GLN A 124 -14.82 8.35 1.92
C GLN A 124 -13.32 8.13 1.76
N ILE A 125 -12.96 7.02 1.16
CA ILE A 125 -11.57 6.74 0.79
C ILE A 125 -11.39 7.15 -0.68
N ILE A 126 -10.33 7.91 -0.94
CA ILE A 126 -9.93 8.34 -2.29
C ILE A 126 -8.51 7.88 -2.52
N ALA A 127 -8.33 6.94 -3.44
CA ALA A 127 -7.04 6.42 -3.84
C ALA A 127 -6.48 7.23 -5.02
N PHE A 128 -5.22 7.65 -4.91
CA PHE A 128 -4.49 8.35 -5.96
C PHE A 128 -3.36 7.45 -6.46
N PRO A 129 -3.51 6.78 -7.59
CA PRO A 129 -2.42 6.06 -8.23
C PRO A 129 -1.29 7.02 -8.59
N SER A 130 -0.08 6.72 -8.16
CA SER A 130 1.08 7.58 -8.40
C SER A 130 2.33 6.79 -8.72
N ASN A 131 2.97 7.16 -9.83
CA ASN A 131 4.25 6.59 -10.25
C ASN A 131 5.47 7.33 -9.68
N ASP A 132 5.27 8.42 -8.94
CA ASP A 132 6.35 9.25 -8.39
C ASP A 132 7.12 8.56 -7.27
N PHE A 133 6.57 7.49 -6.72
CA PHE A 133 7.18 6.69 -5.65
C PHE A 133 7.81 5.41 -6.21
N LYS A 134 9.10 5.50 -6.60
CA LYS A 134 9.91 4.35 -7.07
C LYS A 134 9.35 3.66 -8.32
N GLU A 135 8.65 4.39 -9.18
CA GLU A 135 8.11 3.86 -10.44
C GLU A 135 7.27 2.58 -10.26
N GLN A 136 6.42 2.55 -9.26
CA GLN A 136 5.59 1.39 -8.92
C GLN A 136 4.19 1.41 -9.56
N GLU A 137 3.86 2.47 -10.33
CA GLU A 137 2.60 2.58 -11.06
C GLU A 137 2.88 2.94 -12.52
N LYS A 138 3.12 1.92 -13.35
CA LYS A 138 3.49 2.07 -14.77
C LYS A 138 2.33 1.80 -15.73
N GLY A 139 1.20 1.36 -15.21
CA GLY A 139 0.02 1.01 -15.97
C GLY A 139 -0.68 2.23 -16.56
N THR A 140 -1.46 1.98 -17.60
CA THR A 140 -2.46 2.93 -18.10
C THR A 140 -3.61 3.05 -17.09
N ASN A 141 -4.38 4.11 -17.15
CA ASN A 141 -5.57 4.28 -16.30
C ASN A 141 -6.53 3.09 -16.37
N GLN A 142 -6.66 2.45 -17.54
CA GLN A 142 -7.51 1.28 -17.71
C GLN A 142 -6.95 0.05 -17.00
N GLU A 143 -5.64 -0.16 -17.04
CA GLU A 143 -4.97 -1.25 -16.31
C GLU A 143 -5.05 -1.05 -14.80
N ILE A 144 -4.86 0.20 -14.34
CA ILE A 144 -4.98 0.58 -12.93
C ILE A 144 -6.41 0.33 -12.42
N ALA A 145 -7.42 0.78 -13.17
CA ALA A 145 -8.82 0.54 -12.82
C ALA A 145 -9.20 -0.93 -12.77
N GLY A 146 -8.59 -1.76 -13.63
CA GLY A 146 -8.81 -3.22 -13.61
C GLY A 146 -8.06 -3.95 -12.50
N PHE A 147 -7.04 -3.31 -11.90
CA PHE A 147 -6.28 -3.86 -10.77
C PHE A 147 -6.94 -3.56 -9.43
N CYS A 148 -7.54 -2.39 -9.27
CA CYS A 148 -8.23 -1.94 -8.07
C CYS A 148 -9.64 -2.51 -7.98
#